data_20f7cf4b0f3fd73f313ad978a1f10d9a
#
_entry.id   20f7cf4b0f3fd73f313ad978a1f10d9a
#
_cell.length_a   1.000
_cell.length_b   1.000
_cell.length_c   1.000
_cell.angle_alpha   90.00
_cell.angle_beta   90.00
_cell.angle_gamma   90.00
#
_symmetry.space_group_name_H-M   'P 1'
#
loop_
_entity.id
_entity.type
_entity.pdbx_description
1 polymer ?
#
loop_
_entity_poly.entity_id
_entity_poly.type
_entity_poly.pdbx_seq_one_letter_code
_entity_poly.pdbx_strand_id
1 'polypeptide(L)'
;NEDVCLSCKAVSHHNALADKTEARRLAKMTTQQLRMKAKDLARERVKDRRRAAVKFDERMEWDVEFARRTMAKRRLIEFTRRFHADYEAGWVHRDVCRRLEKFMADVIAKKSPRLMLFLPPRSGKLIAHNTPVFTPSGWTTHGVLKPGDDVFHPSGVTTKVVAVSPENLASLEVELSNGDTIKTHPEHEWSVYDRRQQKWRTVTTSFMAEQGTCIGEMGVRGSRYRFHLPNIQALQLPEVELMMPPYALGIWLGDGTSDKPWVTHDKDDGEMILGMTACGYQPTKVYVHRTTGVHSTVFAGTAGLLGSHIRALGLFKDKHIPEIYFFASVRQRLELLAGLIDSDGHVDKKGRVLISTARPQLAEGYERLIRELGMRPYTYIAPPITSTSGIVGKQDIYTVGFQPTMRIPTRLPRKAITRLVTQRRIA
;
A
#
# COMPACT_ATOMS: atom_id res chain seq x y z
N ASN A 1 -12.63 -70.14 -15.97
CA ASN A 1 -11.40 -70.79 -15.60
C ASN A 1 -11.43 -71.11 -14.11
N GLU A 2 -11.61 -72.39 -13.84
CA GLU A 2 -11.79 -73.04 -12.56
C GLU A 2 -10.45 -73.28 -11.87
N ASP A 3 -10.04 -72.37 -11.03
CA ASP A 3 -9.06 -72.64 -9.96
C ASP A 3 -9.34 -71.73 -8.77
N VAL A 4 -10.48 -71.96 -8.11
CA VAL A 4 -10.71 -71.45 -6.78
C VAL A 4 -9.95 -72.35 -5.81
N CYS A 5 -8.87 -71.82 -5.23
CA CYS A 5 -8.00 -72.47 -4.26
C CYS A 5 -8.84 -73.22 -3.20
N LEU A 6 -8.48 -74.47 -2.92
CA LEU A 6 -9.13 -75.35 -1.92
C LEU A 6 -9.29 -74.68 -0.54
N SER A 7 -8.38 -73.82 -0.16
CA SER A 7 -8.46 -73.00 1.08
C SER A 7 -9.63 -72.02 1.07
N CYS A 8 -9.98 -71.41 -0.06
CA CYS A 8 -11.11 -70.50 -0.19
C CYS A 8 -12.46 -71.22 -0.14
N LYS A 9 -12.53 -72.48 -0.69
CA LYS A 9 -13.74 -73.32 -0.57
C LYS A 9 -13.98 -73.79 0.85
N ALA A 10 -12.92 -74.13 1.62
CA ALA A 10 -12.99 -74.51 3.05
C ALA A 10 -13.46 -73.37 3.91
N VAL A 11 -12.97 -72.12 3.67
CA VAL A 11 -13.40 -70.92 4.40
C VAL A 11 -14.85 -70.58 4.10
N SER A 12 -15.29 -70.73 2.87
CA SER A 12 -16.70 -70.46 2.49
C SER A 12 -17.67 -71.47 3.12
N HIS A 13 -17.29 -72.76 3.21
CA HIS A 13 -18.11 -73.79 3.83
C HIS A 13 -18.20 -73.63 5.35
N HIS A 14 -17.11 -73.23 6.03
CA HIS A 14 -17.08 -72.96 7.45
C HIS A 14 -17.95 -71.75 7.81
N ASN A 15 -17.91 -70.69 7.02
CA ASN A 15 -18.77 -69.52 7.18
C ASN A 15 -20.27 -69.87 6.99
N ALA A 16 -20.63 -70.71 6.01
CA ALA A 16 -22.01 -71.14 5.78
C ALA A 16 -22.57 -72.01 6.93
N LEU A 17 -21.73 -72.84 7.60
CA LEU A 17 -22.14 -73.62 8.81
C LEU A 17 -22.29 -72.70 10.01
N ALA A 18 -21.41 -71.71 10.22
CA ALA A 18 -21.51 -70.72 11.28
C ALA A 18 -22.80 -69.87 11.14
N ASP A 19 -23.18 -69.46 9.94
CA ASP A 19 -24.42 -68.72 9.65
C ASP A 19 -25.65 -69.54 9.95
N LYS A 20 -25.70 -70.84 9.66
CA LYS A 20 -26.83 -71.71 10.00
C LYS A 20 -27.02 -71.92 11.53
N THR A 21 -25.89 -71.98 12.26
CA THR A 21 -25.92 -72.12 13.69
C THR A 21 -26.40 -70.87 14.39
N GLU A 22 -25.95 -69.71 13.89
CA GLU A 22 -26.36 -68.39 14.39
C GLU A 22 -27.83 -68.10 14.05
N ALA A 23 -28.33 -68.50 12.87
CA ALA A 23 -29.74 -68.36 12.48
C ALA A 23 -30.66 -69.18 13.42
N ARG A 24 -30.26 -70.44 13.79
CA ARG A 24 -30.98 -71.24 14.77
C ARG A 24 -30.97 -70.66 16.19
N ARG A 25 -29.90 -69.97 16.55
CA ARG A 25 -29.80 -69.26 17.84
C ARG A 25 -30.68 -68.03 17.89
N LEU A 26 -30.72 -67.23 16.80
CA LEU A 26 -31.58 -66.06 16.64
C LEU A 26 -33.07 -66.43 16.67
N ALA A 27 -33.46 -67.58 16.08
CA ALA A 27 -34.85 -68.04 16.03
C ALA A 27 -35.41 -68.39 17.44
N LYS A 28 -34.55 -68.64 18.43
CA LYS A 28 -34.94 -68.95 19.80
C LYS A 28 -34.97 -67.74 20.73
N MET A 29 -34.65 -66.54 20.24
CA MET A 29 -34.58 -65.30 21.04
C MET A 29 -35.92 -64.56 21.05
N THR A 30 -36.25 -63.92 22.18
CA THR A 30 -37.39 -63.06 22.28
C THR A 30 -37.18 -61.76 21.45
N THR A 31 -38.26 -61.11 21.07
CA THR A 31 -38.23 -59.86 20.30
C THR A 31 -37.33 -58.81 20.97
N GLN A 32 -37.32 -58.77 22.30
CA GLN A 32 -36.53 -57.82 23.05
C GLN A 32 -35.01 -58.13 22.99
N GLN A 33 -34.65 -59.42 23.09
CA GLN A 33 -33.28 -59.89 22.93
C GLN A 33 -32.75 -59.70 21.53
N LEU A 34 -33.57 -59.87 20.51
CA LEU A 34 -33.22 -59.58 19.12
C LEU A 34 -32.95 -58.09 18.89
N ARG A 35 -33.77 -57.21 19.49
CA ARG A 35 -33.56 -55.76 19.43
C ARG A 35 -32.26 -55.32 20.12
N MET A 36 -31.91 -55.93 21.26
CA MET A 36 -30.67 -55.65 21.97
C MET A 36 -29.48 -56.10 21.14
N LYS A 37 -29.50 -57.33 20.60
CA LYS A 37 -28.42 -57.88 19.76
C LYS A 37 -28.23 -57.09 18.48
N ALA A 38 -29.33 -56.60 17.86
CA ALA A 38 -29.26 -55.73 16.68
C ALA A 38 -28.60 -54.37 16.99
N LYS A 39 -28.87 -53.77 18.17
CA LYS A 39 -28.23 -52.55 18.64
C LYS A 39 -26.70 -52.76 18.88
N ASP A 40 -26.34 -53.88 19.47
CA ASP A 40 -24.91 -54.20 19.74
C ASP A 40 -24.14 -54.43 18.45
N LEU A 41 -24.70 -55.20 17.50
CA LEU A 41 -24.14 -55.40 16.18
C LEU A 41 -24.01 -54.06 15.41
N ALA A 42 -24.98 -53.18 15.51
CA ALA A 42 -24.89 -51.87 14.89
C ALA A 42 -23.75 -51.02 15.51
N ARG A 43 -23.60 -51.06 16.84
CA ARG A 43 -22.50 -50.38 17.55
C ARG A 43 -21.14 -50.95 17.13
N GLU A 44 -21.03 -52.25 16.99
CA GLU A 44 -19.79 -52.95 16.57
C GLU A 44 -19.42 -52.59 15.13
N ARG A 45 -20.37 -52.59 14.18
CA ARG A 45 -20.19 -52.14 12.82
C ARG A 45 -19.72 -50.68 12.72
N VAL A 46 -20.23 -49.78 13.59
CA VAL A 46 -19.78 -48.37 13.65
C VAL A 46 -18.33 -48.31 14.17
N LYS A 47 -17.97 -49.12 15.18
CA LYS A 47 -16.57 -49.20 15.67
C LYS A 47 -15.64 -49.70 14.60
N ASP A 48 -16.02 -50.75 13.88
CA ASP A 48 -15.18 -51.32 12.82
C ASP A 48 -15.02 -50.38 11.63
N ARG A 49 -16.10 -49.65 11.25
CA ARG A 49 -15.98 -48.59 10.22
C ARG A 49 -15.03 -47.48 10.66
N ARG A 50 -15.08 -47.06 11.95
CA ARG A 50 -14.15 -46.05 12.48
C ARG A 50 -12.71 -46.57 12.48
N ARG A 51 -12.46 -47.82 12.90
CA ARG A 51 -11.13 -48.45 12.86
C ARG A 51 -10.59 -48.59 11.44
N ALA A 52 -11.44 -48.96 10.50
CA ALA A 52 -11.06 -49.06 9.08
C ALA A 52 -10.75 -47.67 8.49
N ALA A 53 -11.51 -46.63 8.82
CA ALA A 53 -11.25 -45.26 8.42
C ALA A 53 -9.91 -44.75 8.96
N VAL A 54 -9.63 -44.95 10.25
CA VAL A 54 -8.34 -44.55 10.85
C VAL A 54 -7.17 -45.27 10.17
N LYS A 55 -7.25 -46.59 9.92
CA LYS A 55 -6.22 -47.31 9.17
C LYS A 55 -6.06 -46.84 7.74
N PHE A 56 -7.15 -46.43 7.10
CA PHE A 56 -7.10 -45.86 5.73
C PHE A 56 -6.39 -44.54 5.72
N ASP A 57 -6.72 -43.62 6.70
CA ASP A 57 -6.07 -42.33 6.82
C ASP A 57 -4.58 -42.47 7.13
N GLU A 58 -4.20 -43.32 8.08
CA GLU A 58 -2.79 -43.62 8.36
C GLU A 58 -2.04 -44.13 7.12
N ARG A 59 -2.65 -45.00 6.33
CA ARG A 59 -2.04 -45.51 5.10
C ARG A 59 -1.92 -44.41 4.05
N MET A 60 -2.92 -43.57 3.90
CA MET A 60 -2.87 -42.41 3.00
C MET A 60 -1.77 -41.45 3.39
N GLU A 61 -1.58 -41.19 4.69
CA GLU A 61 -0.49 -40.32 5.16
C GLU A 61 0.88 -40.93 4.84
N TRP A 62 1.05 -42.24 5.03
CA TRP A 62 2.27 -42.93 4.65
C TRP A 62 2.57 -42.91 3.15
N ASP A 63 1.57 -43.10 2.32
CA ASP A 63 1.71 -43.04 0.87
C ASP A 63 2.06 -41.64 0.38
N VAL A 64 1.46 -40.61 0.96
CA VAL A 64 1.77 -39.19 0.69
C VAL A 64 3.19 -38.87 1.14
N GLU A 65 3.58 -39.28 2.33
CA GLU A 65 4.93 -39.02 2.85
C GLU A 65 6.01 -39.78 2.04
N PHE A 66 5.74 -40.99 1.62
CA PHE A 66 6.63 -41.76 0.74
C PHE A 66 6.80 -41.06 -0.61
N ALA A 67 5.69 -40.57 -1.19
CA ALA A 67 5.73 -39.80 -2.42
C ALA A 67 6.53 -38.47 -2.25
N ARG A 68 6.33 -37.74 -1.16
CA ARG A 68 7.09 -36.52 -0.84
C ARG A 68 8.59 -36.81 -0.70
N ARG A 69 8.97 -37.90 -0.02
CA ARG A 69 10.39 -38.32 0.11
C ARG A 69 11.01 -38.68 -1.24
N THR A 70 10.27 -39.37 -2.07
CA THR A 70 10.72 -39.76 -3.40
C THR A 70 10.90 -38.58 -4.32
N MET A 71 9.95 -37.63 -4.28
CA MET A 71 10.03 -36.39 -5.06
C MET A 71 11.17 -35.50 -4.57
N ALA A 72 11.35 -35.35 -3.26
CA ALA A 72 12.45 -34.57 -2.69
C ALA A 72 13.84 -35.08 -3.08
N LYS A 73 14.00 -36.36 -3.33
CA LYS A 73 15.27 -36.96 -3.85
C LYS A 73 15.51 -36.61 -5.32
N ARG A 74 14.50 -36.28 -6.09
CA ARG A 74 14.57 -36.08 -7.55
C ARG A 74 14.45 -34.63 -7.98
N ARG A 75 13.86 -33.76 -7.15
CA ARG A 75 13.53 -32.38 -7.50
C ARG A 75 13.94 -31.44 -6.39
N LEU A 76 14.77 -30.44 -6.72
CA LEU A 76 15.28 -29.47 -5.77
C LEU A 76 14.15 -28.67 -5.08
N ILE A 77 13.10 -28.33 -5.83
CA ILE A 77 11.94 -27.59 -5.28
C ILE A 77 11.20 -28.41 -4.21
N GLU A 78 11.04 -29.72 -4.43
CA GLU A 78 10.36 -30.60 -3.49
C GLU A 78 11.25 -30.91 -2.27
N PHE A 79 12.57 -30.94 -2.46
CA PHE A 79 13.53 -30.99 -1.36
C PHE A 79 13.39 -29.76 -0.46
N THR A 80 13.35 -28.54 -1.05
CA THR A 80 13.19 -27.30 -0.30
C THR A 80 11.89 -27.29 0.50
N ARG A 81 10.78 -27.67 -0.11
CA ARG A 81 9.45 -27.74 0.54
C ARG A 81 9.42 -28.75 1.71
N ARG A 82 10.21 -29.79 1.63
CA ARG A 82 10.27 -30.79 2.70
C ARG A 82 10.90 -30.24 3.98
N PHE A 83 11.93 -29.41 3.85
CA PHE A 83 12.66 -28.85 5.00
C PHE A 83 12.10 -27.50 5.46
N HIS A 84 11.28 -26.85 4.64
CA HIS A 84 10.59 -25.61 4.94
C HIS A 84 9.11 -25.78 4.59
N ALA A 85 8.31 -26.24 5.55
CA ALA A 85 6.91 -26.58 5.35
C ALA A 85 6.09 -25.40 4.81
N ASP A 86 6.43 -24.19 5.23
CA ASP A 86 5.77 -22.95 4.84
C ASP A 86 6.36 -22.32 3.56
N TYR A 87 7.25 -23.04 2.86
CA TYR A 87 7.88 -22.53 1.65
C TYR A 87 6.93 -22.60 0.45
N GLU A 88 6.42 -21.45 0.06
CA GLU A 88 5.59 -21.29 -1.14
C GLU A 88 6.45 -20.99 -2.37
N ALA A 89 6.56 -22.00 -3.23
CA ALA A 89 7.34 -21.89 -4.46
C ALA A 89 6.56 -21.20 -5.56
N GLY A 90 6.82 -19.91 -5.79
CA GLY A 90 6.37 -19.18 -6.99
C GLY A 90 7.05 -19.73 -8.26
N TRP A 91 6.62 -19.20 -9.42
CA TRP A 91 7.15 -19.62 -10.72
C TRP A 91 8.67 -19.38 -10.85
N VAL A 92 9.19 -18.27 -10.30
CA VAL A 92 10.62 -17.94 -10.28
C VAL A 92 11.42 -19.03 -9.54
N HIS A 93 10.96 -19.41 -8.35
CA HIS A 93 11.62 -20.45 -7.56
C HIS A 93 11.65 -21.80 -8.29
N ARG A 94 10.55 -22.16 -8.97
CA ARG A 94 10.48 -23.38 -9.78
C ARG A 94 11.40 -23.32 -10.99
N ASP A 95 11.50 -22.17 -11.65
CA ASP A 95 12.40 -22.00 -12.80
C ASP A 95 13.87 -22.04 -12.38
N VAL A 96 14.23 -21.36 -11.27
CA VAL A 96 15.57 -21.40 -10.70
C VAL A 96 15.96 -22.84 -10.31
N CYS A 97 15.10 -23.57 -9.59
CA CYS A 97 15.36 -24.94 -9.21
C CYS A 97 15.55 -25.85 -10.44
N ARG A 98 14.73 -25.70 -11.49
CA ARG A 98 14.86 -26.43 -12.74
C ARG A 98 16.18 -26.15 -13.46
N ARG A 99 16.61 -24.88 -13.50
CA ARG A 99 17.90 -24.49 -14.12
C ARG A 99 19.08 -25.02 -13.32
N LEU A 100 19.00 -25.01 -12.00
CA LEU A 100 20.01 -25.59 -11.12
C LEU A 100 20.06 -27.12 -11.27
N GLU A 101 18.92 -27.81 -11.35
CA GLU A 101 18.86 -29.25 -11.63
C GLU A 101 19.53 -29.60 -12.96
N LYS A 102 19.22 -28.83 -14.02
CA LYS A 102 19.85 -28.98 -15.34
C LYS A 102 21.36 -28.70 -15.27
N PHE A 103 21.77 -27.63 -14.61
CA PHE A 103 23.18 -27.30 -14.43
C PHE A 103 23.94 -28.43 -13.74
N MET A 104 23.39 -28.98 -12.65
CA MET A 104 23.99 -30.13 -11.95
C MET A 104 24.07 -31.38 -12.83
N ALA A 105 23.01 -31.66 -13.61
CA ALA A 105 23.03 -32.77 -14.55
C ALA A 105 24.12 -32.61 -15.60
N ASP A 106 24.32 -31.40 -16.14
CA ASP A 106 25.36 -31.10 -17.11
C ASP A 106 26.77 -31.14 -16.49
N VAL A 107 26.95 -30.75 -15.21
CA VAL A 107 28.20 -30.96 -14.44
C VAL A 107 28.53 -32.44 -14.30
N ILE A 108 27.54 -33.24 -13.87
CA ILE A 108 27.71 -34.71 -13.74
C ILE A 108 28.08 -35.37 -15.08
N ALA A 109 27.49 -34.85 -16.17
CA ALA A 109 27.79 -35.27 -17.54
C ALA A 109 29.13 -34.72 -18.07
N LYS A 110 29.92 -34.04 -17.23
CA LYS A 110 31.24 -33.44 -17.58
C LYS A 110 31.19 -32.41 -18.72
N LYS A 111 30.08 -31.65 -18.88
CA LYS A 111 29.89 -30.65 -19.96
C LYS A 111 30.44 -29.27 -19.63
N SER A 112 31.03 -29.05 -18.46
CA SER A 112 31.53 -27.73 -17.98
C SER A 112 30.53 -26.57 -18.17
N PRO A 113 29.28 -26.68 -17.71
CA PRO A 113 28.28 -25.67 -17.92
C PRO A 113 28.59 -24.42 -17.12
N ARG A 114 28.10 -23.26 -17.62
CA ARG A 114 28.13 -21.98 -16.89
C ARG A 114 26.71 -21.52 -16.64
N LEU A 115 26.39 -21.15 -15.41
CA LEU A 115 25.09 -20.63 -15.03
C LEU A 115 25.28 -19.30 -14.32
N MET A 116 24.63 -18.25 -14.84
CA MET A 116 24.46 -16.97 -14.16
C MET A 116 22.98 -16.77 -13.89
N LEU A 117 22.65 -16.53 -12.63
CA LEU A 117 21.28 -16.23 -12.20
C LEU A 117 21.20 -14.75 -11.79
N PHE A 118 20.50 -13.96 -12.60
CA PHE A 118 20.13 -12.60 -12.25
C PHE A 118 18.71 -12.64 -11.70
N LEU A 119 18.60 -12.58 -10.40
CA LEU A 119 17.30 -12.49 -9.72
C LEU A 119 17.11 -11.06 -9.21
N PRO A 120 15.97 -10.42 -9.48
CA PRO A 120 15.68 -9.15 -8.85
C PRO A 120 15.63 -9.38 -7.33
N PRO A 121 16.25 -8.47 -6.55
CA PRO A 121 16.15 -8.54 -5.10
C PRO A 121 14.66 -8.53 -4.70
N ARG A 122 14.29 -9.42 -3.75
CA ARG A 122 12.94 -9.49 -3.16
C ARG A 122 11.83 -10.08 -4.06
N SER A 123 12.18 -10.93 -5.01
CA SER A 123 11.20 -11.70 -5.79
C SER A 123 10.37 -12.59 -4.87
N GLY A 124 9.07 -12.35 -4.79
CA GLY A 124 8.12 -13.23 -4.08
C GLY A 124 7.60 -12.72 -2.73
N LYS A 125 7.69 -11.42 -2.40
CA LYS A 125 7.25 -10.86 -1.12
C LYS A 125 6.11 -9.85 -1.31
N LEU A 126 5.05 -9.99 -0.54
CA LEU A 126 3.71 -9.58 -0.89
C LEU A 126 3.12 -8.50 0.01
N ILE A 127 2.50 -7.55 -0.64
CA ILE A 127 1.56 -6.56 -0.11
C ILE A 127 0.16 -6.95 -0.60
N ALA A 128 -0.89 -6.60 0.13
CA ALA A 128 -2.26 -6.90 -0.26
C ALA A 128 -2.62 -6.32 -1.63
N HIS A 129 -3.35 -7.06 -2.44
CA HIS A 129 -3.71 -6.72 -3.83
C HIS A 129 -4.43 -5.38 -3.96
N ASN A 130 -5.24 -5.03 -2.98
CA ASN A 130 -6.01 -3.78 -2.96
C ASN A 130 -5.21 -2.57 -2.42
N THR A 131 -3.92 -2.74 -2.09
CA THR A 131 -3.08 -1.62 -1.66
C THR A 131 -2.92 -0.64 -2.81
N PRO A 132 -3.27 0.65 -2.62
CA PRO A 132 -3.11 1.66 -3.66
C PRO A 132 -1.65 1.89 -4.02
N VAL A 133 -1.38 2.01 -5.31
CA VAL A 133 -0.06 2.36 -5.85
C VAL A 133 -0.20 3.53 -6.80
N PHE A 134 0.55 4.58 -6.56
CA PHE A 134 0.63 5.70 -7.48
C PHE A 134 1.67 5.40 -8.56
N THR A 135 1.27 5.58 -9.82
CA THR A 135 2.11 5.33 -11.00
C THR A 135 2.17 6.58 -11.88
N PRO A 136 3.08 6.67 -12.86
CA PRO A 136 3.09 7.77 -13.82
C PRO A 136 1.79 7.93 -14.63
N SER A 137 0.99 6.88 -14.73
CA SER A 137 -0.31 6.90 -15.43
C SER A 137 -1.51 7.08 -14.49
N GLY A 138 -1.29 7.22 -13.18
CA GLY A 138 -2.35 7.42 -12.18
C GLY A 138 -2.36 6.39 -11.07
N TRP A 139 -3.41 6.45 -10.27
CA TRP A 139 -3.64 5.51 -9.18
C TRP A 139 -4.08 4.14 -9.72
N THR A 140 -3.46 3.11 -9.22
CA THR A 140 -3.82 1.70 -9.46
C THR A 140 -3.73 0.93 -8.14
N THR A 141 -3.88 -0.38 -8.18
CA THR A 141 -3.67 -1.24 -7.02
C THR A 141 -2.54 -2.23 -7.27
N HIS A 142 -1.92 -2.68 -6.20
CA HIS A 142 -0.78 -3.60 -6.27
C HIS A 142 -1.09 -4.88 -7.07
N GLY A 143 -2.33 -5.39 -6.96
CA GLY A 143 -2.75 -6.62 -7.64
C GLY A 143 -2.99 -6.49 -9.15
N VAL A 144 -3.09 -5.25 -9.68
CA VAL A 144 -3.30 -5.01 -11.12
C VAL A 144 -1.99 -4.86 -11.89
N LEU A 145 -0.89 -4.54 -11.17
CA LEU A 145 0.42 -4.33 -11.76
C LEU A 145 0.93 -5.58 -12.49
N LYS A 146 1.55 -5.36 -13.66
CA LYS A 146 2.12 -6.40 -14.51
C LYS A 146 3.61 -6.13 -14.78
N PRO A 147 4.40 -7.16 -15.10
CA PRO A 147 5.77 -6.96 -15.57
C PRO A 147 5.81 -6.01 -16.77
N GLY A 148 6.67 -5.00 -16.69
CA GLY A 148 6.79 -3.94 -17.69
C GLY A 148 6.07 -2.63 -17.33
N ASP A 149 5.15 -2.63 -16.36
CA ASP A 149 4.50 -1.40 -15.89
C ASP A 149 5.50 -0.47 -15.21
N ASP A 150 5.25 0.83 -15.31
CA ASP A 150 6.04 1.86 -14.65
C ASP A 150 5.51 2.13 -13.24
N VAL A 151 6.42 2.11 -12.26
CA VAL A 151 6.15 2.49 -10.87
C VAL A 151 7.24 3.45 -10.38
N PHE A 152 7.00 4.14 -9.27
CA PHE A 152 8.01 5.03 -8.71
C PHE A 152 8.96 4.29 -7.77
N HIS A 153 10.25 4.54 -7.97
CA HIS A 153 11.31 4.19 -7.03
C HIS A 153 11.36 5.24 -5.90
N PRO A 154 11.83 4.92 -4.67
CA PRO A 154 11.98 5.90 -3.58
C PRO A 154 12.80 7.15 -3.92
N SER A 155 13.69 7.09 -4.91
CA SER A 155 14.41 8.27 -5.45
C SER A 155 13.55 9.22 -6.28
N GLY A 156 12.25 8.92 -6.46
CA GLY A 156 11.32 9.71 -7.25
C GLY A 156 11.33 9.42 -8.76
N VAL A 157 12.30 8.67 -9.28
CA VAL A 157 12.34 8.29 -10.70
C VAL A 157 11.46 7.06 -10.96
N THR A 158 11.02 6.90 -12.20
CA THR A 158 10.28 5.73 -12.64
C THR A 158 11.18 4.50 -12.77
N THR A 159 10.63 3.35 -12.46
CA THR A 159 11.26 2.04 -12.67
C THR A 159 10.23 1.04 -13.15
N LYS A 160 10.68 -0.02 -13.81
CA LYS A 160 9.81 -1.07 -14.35
C LYS A 160 9.50 -2.13 -13.30
N VAL A 161 8.26 -2.58 -13.26
CA VAL A 161 7.90 -3.82 -12.58
C VAL A 161 8.58 -4.99 -13.30
N VAL A 162 9.47 -5.68 -12.63
CA VAL A 162 10.24 -6.79 -13.21
C VAL A 162 9.45 -8.09 -13.18
N ALA A 163 8.78 -8.35 -12.06
CA ALA A 163 7.99 -9.56 -11.83
C ALA A 163 6.88 -9.27 -10.81
N VAL A 164 5.84 -10.06 -10.88
CA VAL A 164 4.71 -10.05 -9.93
C VAL A 164 4.66 -11.42 -9.28
N SER A 165 4.56 -11.46 -7.95
CA SER A 165 4.39 -12.71 -7.22
C SER A 165 2.97 -13.27 -7.36
N PRO A 166 2.78 -14.60 -7.25
CA PRO A 166 1.45 -15.18 -7.17
C PRO A 166 0.70 -14.70 -5.92
N GLU A 167 -0.61 -14.86 -5.94
CA GLU A 167 -1.50 -14.50 -4.84
C GLU A 167 -1.09 -15.20 -3.53
N ASN A 168 -1.01 -14.41 -2.46
CA ASN A 168 -0.78 -14.89 -1.10
C ASN A 168 -1.63 -14.11 -0.10
N LEU A 169 -1.82 -14.67 1.07
CA LEU A 169 -2.60 -14.05 2.12
C LEU A 169 -1.75 -13.02 2.88
N ALA A 170 -2.10 -11.74 2.73
CA ALA A 170 -1.61 -10.69 3.61
C ALA A 170 -2.32 -10.83 4.96
N SER A 171 -1.63 -11.36 5.97
CA SER A 171 -2.19 -11.71 7.28
C SER A 171 -1.80 -10.74 8.40
N LEU A 172 -0.86 -9.84 8.14
CA LEU A 172 -0.41 -8.83 9.08
C LEU A 172 -0.74 -7.43 8.57
N GLU A 173 -0.99 -6.52 9.50
CA GLU A 173 -1.23 -5.11 9.22
C GLU A 173 -0.14 -4.28 9.89
N VAL A 174 0.50 -3.42 9.11
CA VAL A 174 1.51 -2.47 9.57
C VAL A 174 0.91 -1.09 9.57
N GLU A 175 0.76 -0.50 10.74
CA GLU A 175 0.35 0.89 10.92
C GLU A 175 1.59 1.79 10.96
N LEU A 176 1.57 2.84 10.16
CA LEU A 176 2.60 3.87 10.12
C LEU A 176 2.27 5.00 11.10
N SER A 177 3.27 5.76 11.50
CA SER A 177 3.11 6.87 12.45
C SER A 177 2.22 8.03 11.99
N ASN A 178 1.78 8.02 10.74
CA ASN A 178 0.82 8.96 10.16
C ASN A 178 -0.61 8.39 10.10
N GLY A 179 -0.83 7.17 10.60
CA GLY A 179 -2.12 6.48 10.60
C GLY A 179 -2.40 5.66 9.33
N ASP A 180 -1.52 5.70 8.32
CA ASP A 180 -1.67 4.83 7.14
C ASP A 180 -1.43 3.37 7.54
N THR A 181 -2.24 2.46 7.00
CA THR A 181 -2.13 1.02 7.25
C THR A 181 -1.83 0.25 5.96
N ILE A 182 -0.95 -0.74 6.06
CA ILE A 182 -0.55 -1.58 4.93
C ILE A 182 -0.70 -3.05 5.33
N LYS A 183 -1.54 -3.77 4.60
CA LYS A 183 -1.68 -5.23 4.79
C LYS A 183 -0.59 -5.96 4.04
N THR A 184 0.12 -6.83 4.75
CA THR A 184 1.30 -7.51 4.23
C THR A 184 1.37 -8.95 4.66
N HIS A 185 2.14 -9.74 3.92
CA HIS A 185 2.54 -11.09 4.31
C HIS A 185 3.61 -11.03 5.43
N PRO A 186 3.67 -12.00 6.36
CA PRO A 186 4.70 -12.05 7.41
C PRO A 186 6.14 -11.94 6.87
N GLU A 187 6.41 -12.55 5.73
CA GLU A 187 7.72 -12.55 5.08
C GLU A 187 7.98 -11.34 4.17
N HIS A 188 7.06 -10.34 4.14
CA HIS A 188 7.32 -9.12 3.37
C HIS A 188 8.53 -8.39 3.93
N GLU A 189 9.48 -8.06 3.08
CA GLU A 189 10.71 -7.36 3.47
C GLU A 189 10.57 -5.84 3.36
N TRP A 190 10.96 -5.21 4.44
CA TRP A 190 11.02 -3.76 4.58
C TRP A 190 12.47 -3.31 4.63
N SER A 191 12.82 -2.32 3.82
CA SER A 191 14.07 -1.60 3.99
C SER A 191 13.86 -0.53 5.06
N VAL A 192 14.43 -0.73 6.24
CA VAL A 192 14.22 0.15 7.39
C VAL A 192 15.54 0.62 8.00
N TYR A 193 15.50 1.79 8.60
CA TYR A 193 16.52 2.20 9.55
C TYR A 193 16.14 1.72 10.96
N ASP A 194 16.89 0.75 11.49
CA ASP A 194 16.73 0.26 12.86
C ASP A 194 17.47 1.20 13.84
N ARG A 195 16.71 1.99 14.60
CA ARG A 195 17.28 2.92 15.61
C ARG A 195 18.06 2.22 16.73
N ARG A 196 17.69 0.97 17.05
CA ARG A 196 18.41 0.19 18.09
C ARG A 196 19.81 -0.18 17.61
N GLN A 197 19.94 -0.50 16.31
CA GLN A 197 21.22 -0.85 15.70
C GLN A 197 21.89 0.31 14.96
N GLN A 198 21.22 1.45 14.85
CA GLN A 198 21.69 2.69 14.18
C GLN A 198 22.16 2.47 12.73
N LYS A 199 21.51 1.55 11.99
CA LYS A 199 21.86 1.24 10.61
C LYS A 199 20.63 0.91 9.76
N TRP A 200 20.78 1.04 8.45
CA TRP A 200 19.84 0.52 7.47
C TRP A 200 19.96 -1.00 7.37
N ARG A 201 18.84 -1.67 7.32
CA ARG A 201 18.76 -3.11 7.13
C ARG A 201 17.42 -3.52 6.51
N THR A 202 17.39 -4.68 5.92
CA THR A 202 16.16 -5.33 5.46
C THR A 202 15.68 -6.27 6.55
N VAL A 203 14.39 -6.16 6.90
CA VAL A 203 13.72 -7.00 7.91
C VAL A 203 12.36 -7.44 7.40
N THR A 204 11.88 -8.59 7.87
CA THR A 204 10.53 -9.08 7.55
C THR A 204 9.48 -8.43 8.47
N THR A 205 8.21 -8.49 8.06
CA THR A 205 7.11 -8.04 8.91
C THR A 205 7.03 -8.85 10.20
N SER A 206 7.18 -10.18 10.11
CA SER A 206 7.24 -11.08 11.27
C SER A 206 8.35 -10.69 12.24
N PHE A 207 9.56 -10.41 11.73
CA PHE A 207 10.67 -9.92 12.55
C PHE A 207 10.31 -8.64 13.32
N MET A 208 9.66 -7.67 12.67
CA MET A 208 9.24 -6.43 13.34
C MET A 208 8.19 -6.69 14.41
N ALA A 209 7.23 -7.59 14.15
CA ALA A 209 6.19 -7.97 15.10
C ALA A 209 6.81 -8.67 16.34
N GLU A 210 7.71 -9.63 16.16
CA GLU A 210 8.37 -10.36 17.24
C GLU A 210 9.30 -9.48 18.07
N GLN A 211 10.05 -8.62 17.42
CA GLN A 211 11.07 -7.78 18.09
C GLN A 211 10.51 -6.50 18.69
N GLY A 212 9.26 -6.17 18.43
CA GLY A 212 8.58 -4.94 18.82
C GLY A 212 8.98 -3.72 17.99
N THR A 213 8.00 -2.88 17.70
CA THR A 213 8.11 -1.69 16.84
C THR A 213 8.56 -0.44 17.59
N CYS A 214 8.64 -0.50 18.93
CA CYS A 214 9.05 0.63 19.78
C CYS A 214 10.30 0.34 20.59
N ILE A 215 11.02 1.39 20.93
CA ILE A 215 12.06 1.41 21.96
C ILE A 215 11.44 2.08 23.19
N GLY A 216 11.34 1.35 24.29
CA GLY A 216 10.54 1.72 25.47
C GLY A 216 9.10 1.26 25.34
N GLU A 217 8.29 1.48 26.36
CA GLU A 217 6.88 1.09 26.39
C GLU A 217 6.05 2.08 25.57
N MET A 218 5.19 1.58 24.68
CA MET A 218 4.38 2.40 23.79
C MET A 218 3.42 3.28 24.60
N GLY A 219 3.34 4.57 24.24
CA GLY A 219 2.50 5.54 24.96
C GLY A 219 3.14 6.18 26.18
N VAL A 220 4.28 5.67 26.66
CA VAL A 220 5.02 6.27 27.80
C VAL A 220 5.95 7.37 27.29
N ARG A 221 6.09 8.44 28.09
CA ARG A 221 6.99 9.55 27.77
C ARG A 221 8.43 9.04 27.56
N GLY A 222 8.98 9.30 26.37
CA GLY A 222 10.32 8.84 25.97
C GLY A 222 10.33 7.61 25.07
N SER A 223 9.20 6.94 24.86
CA SER A 223 9.08 5.90 23.86
C SER A 223 9.31 6.45 22.44
N ARG A 224 9.92 5.65 21.60
CA ARG A 224 10.27 6.05 20.23
C ARG A 224 10.06 4.88 19.29
N TYR A 225 9.55 5.14 18.09
CA TYR A 225 9.50 4.12 17.05
C TYR A 225 10.92 3.60 16.74
N ARG A 226 11.04 2.29 16.64
CA ARG A 226 12.30 1.60 16.37
C ARG A 226 12.67 1.61 14.90
N PHE A 227 11.70 1.28 14.03
CA PHE A 227 11.91 1.13 12.60
C PHE A 227 11.42 2.37 11.85
N HIS A 228 12.22 2.85 10.91
CA HIS A 228 11.89 3.99 10.08
C HIS A 228 12.03 3.64 8.62
N LEU A 229 11.02 3.93 7.83
CA LEU A 229 11.06 3.81 6.37
C LEU A 229 11.94 4.91 5.75
N PRO A 230 12.52 4.68 4.57
CA PRO A 230 13.19 5.73 3.82
C PRO A 230 12.18 6.80 3.39
N ASN A 231 12.59 8.07 3.43
CA ASN A 231 11.79 9.12 2.81
C ASN A 231 11.85 8.97 1.29
N ILE A 232 10.72 9.21 0.64
CA ILE A 232 10.66 9.32 -0.81
C ILE A 232 11.16 10.70 -1.23
N GLN A 233 11.81 10.76 -2.40
CA GLN A 233 12.16 12.01 -3.07
C GLN A 233 10.96 12.52 -3.88
N ALA A 234 11.02 13.79 -4.33
CA ALA A 234 10.02 14.33 -5.22
C ALA A 234 9.87 13.45 -6.47
N LEU A 235 8.65 13.11 -6.83
CA LEU A 235 8.35 12.28 -7.99
C LEU A 235 8.79 13.03 -9.26
N GLN A 236 9.64 12.42 -10.08
CA GLN A 236 10.16 13.00 -11.31
C GLN A 236 9.17 12.72 -12.44
N LEU A 237 8.39 13.72 -12.78
CA LEU A 237 7.41 13.69 -13.86
C LEU A 237 7.81 14.68 -14.96
N PRO A 238 7.40 14.47 -16.21
CA PRO A 238 7.70 15.38 -17.31
C PRO A 238 6.99 16.72 -17.11
N GLU A 239 7.47 17.73 -17.82
CA GLU A 239 6.74 19.00 -17.94
C GLU A 239 5.51 18.79 -18.82
N VAL A 240 4.37 19.31 -18.38
CA VAL A 240 3.09 19.22 -19.10
C VAL A 240 2.59 20.60 -19.45
N GLU A 241 1.87 20.71 -20.55
CA GLU A 241 1.16 21.93 -20.90
C GLU A 241 -0.07 22.10 -20.01
N LEU A 242 -0.10 23.18 -19.25
CA LEU A 242 -1.17 23.49 -18.30
C LEU A 242 -1.94 24.71 -18.77
N MET A 243 -3.25 24.61 -18.79
CA MET A 243 -4.14 25.68 -19.21
C MET A 243 -3.93 26.97 -18.39
N MET A 244 -3.67 26.81 -17.10
CA MET A 244 -3.42 27.90 -16.18
C MET A 244 -2.04 27.75 -15.56
N PRO A 245 -1.16 28.78 -15.57
CA PRO A 245 0.12 28.70 -14.89
C PRO A 245 -0.03 28.29 -13.42
N PRO A 246 0.79 27.33 -12.93
CA PRO A 246 0.61 26.72 -11.61
C PRO A 246 0.59 27.73 -10.46
N TYR A 247 1.47 28.73 -10.48
CA TYR A 247 1.49 29.76 -9.45
C TYR A 247 0.16 30.52 -9.38
N ALA A 248 -0.37 30.92 -10.53
CA ALA A 248 -1.63 31.65 -10.59
C ALA A 248 -2.82 30.80 -10.12
N LEU A 249 -2.82 29.51 -10.43
CA LEU A 249 -3.80 28.57 -9.88
C LEU A 249 -3.71 28.54 -8.35
N GLY A 250 -2.50 28.41 -7.79
CA GLY A 250 -2.28 28.39 -6.34
C GLY A 250 -2.82 29.67 -5.66
N ILE A 251 -2.52 30.83 -6.21
CA ILE A 251 -3.06 32.10 -5.71
C ILE A 251 -4.59 32.13 -5.76
N TRP A 252 -5.19 31.70 -6.87
CA TRP A 252 -6.65 31.72 -6.97
C TRP A 252 -7.35 30.69 -6.09
N LEU A 253 -6.74 29.52 -5.90
CA LEU A 253 -7.28 28.48 -5.00
C LEU A 253 -7.32 28.98 -3.55
N GLY A 254 -6.33 29.72 -3.09
CA GLY A 254 -6.34 30.38 -1.79
C GLY A 254 -7.25 31.62 -1.80
N ASP A 255 -6.74 32.73 -2.21
CA ASP A 255 -7.34 34.06 -2.08
C ASP A 255 -8.34 34.45 -3.20
N GLY A 256 -8.61 33.55 -4.14
CA GLY A 256 -9.58 33.80 -5.20
C GLY A 256 -11.03 33.79 -4.71
N THR A 257 -11.85 34.69 -5.26
CA THR A 257 -13.30 34.64 -5.05
C THR A 257 -13.92 33.46 -5.78
N SER A 258 -14.66 32.58 -5.08
CA SER A 258 -15.12 31.27 -5.59
C SER A 258 -15.96 31.33 -6.87
N ASP A 259 -16.64 32.43 -7.13
CA ASP A 259 -17.55 32.65 -8.26
C ASP A 259 -17.12 33.79 -9.20
N LYS A 260 -15.91 34.35 -9.00
CA LYS A 260 -15.40 35.48 -9.79
C LYS A 260 -13.91 35.36 -10.07
N PRO A 261 -13.42 35.92 -11.19
CA PRO A 261 -11.98 35.95 -11.49
C PRO A 261 -11.26 37.05 -10.69
N TRP A 262 -11.51 37.12 -9.41
CA TRP A 262 -10.97 38.12 -8.50
C TRP A 262 -10.05 37.43 -7.49
N VAL A 263 -9.00 38.16 -7.11
CA VAL A 263 -8.09 37.74 -6.05
C VAL A 263 -8.10 38.78 -4.95
N THR A 264 -8.36 38.37 -3.72
CA THR A 264 -8.35 39.18 -2.53
C THR A 264 -6.98 39.20 -1.91
N HIS A 265 -6.43 40.34 -1.52
CA HIS A 265 -5.10 40.45 -0.97
C HIS A 265 -4.95 41.68 -0.06
N ASP A 266 -3.92 41.66 0.78
CA ASP A 266 -3.52 42.85 1.53
C ASP A 266 -2.84 43.86 0.60
N LYS A 267 -2.91 45.14 0.95
CA LYS A 267 -2.23 46.23 0.22
C LYS A 267 -0.71 46.02 0.10
N ASP A 268 -0.13 45.34 1.07
CA ASP A 268 1.32 45.06 1.15
C ASP A 268 1.75 43.78 0.42
N ASP A 269 0.81 43.06 -0.22
CA ASP A 269 1.05 41.84 -0.99
C ASP A 269 1.21 42.08 -2.51
N GLY A 270 1.81 43.21 -2.87
CA GLY A 270 2.01 43.62 -4.29
C GLY A 270 2.77 42.60 -5.13
N GLU A 271 3.76 41.89 -4.56
CA GLU A 271 4.52 40.86 -5.24
C GLU A 271 3.66 39.68 -5.69
N MET A 272 2.59 39.36 -4.96
CA MET A 272 1.61 38.34 -5.38
C MET A 272 0.90 38.75 -6.67
N ILE A 273 0.52 40.03 -6.79
CA ILE A 273 -0.12 40.56 -7.99
C ILE A 273 0.87 40.64 -9.16
N LEU A 274 2.11 41.05 -8.91
CA LEU A 274 3.17 40.96 -9.91
C LEU A 274 3.40 39.51 -10.37
N GLY A 275 3.29 38.54 -9.46
CA GLY A 275 3.31 37.13 -9.77
C GLY A 275 2.20 36.69 -10.72
N MET A 276 0.98 37.14 -10.51
CA MET A 276 -0.16 36.90 -11.42
C MET A 276 0.09 37.54 -12.79
N THR A 277 0.65 38.75 -12.79
CA THR A 277 1.01 39.46 -14.05
C THR A 277 2.07 38.70 -14.83
N ALA A 278 3.11 38.19 -14.16
CA ALA A 278 4.14 37.35 -14.79
C ALA A 278 3.55 36.04 -15.36
N CYS A 279 2.43 35.57 -14.84
CA CYS A 279 1.67 34.43 -15.36
C CYS A 279 0.75 34.82 -16.55
N GLY A 280 0.77 36.06 -17.02
CA GLY A 280 -0.03 36.52 -18.15
C GLY A 280 -1.41 37.10 -17.78
N TYR A 281 -1.74 37.23 -16.49
CA TYR A 281 -3.00 37.79 -16.04
C TYR A 281 -2.80 39.25 -15.64
N GLN A 282 -3.28 40.16 -16.47
CA GLN A 282 -3.15 41.61 -16.22
C GLN A 282 -4.24 42.10 -15.26
N PRO A 283 -3.89 42.85 -14.20
CA PRO A 283 -4.88 43.52 -13.35
C PRO A 283 -5.59 44.60 -14.11
N THR A 284 -6.92 44.62 -14.06
CA THR A 284 -7.75 45.61 -14.76
C THR A 284 -8.41 46.58 -13.81
N LYS A 285 -8.80 46.15 -12.64
CA LYS A 285 -9.47 46.94 -11.64
C LYS A 285 -9.16 46.46 -10.24
N VAL A 286 -8.99 47.39 -9.32
CA VAL A 286 -8.81 47.09 -7.89
C VAL A 286 -9.99 47.71 -7.14
N TYR A 287 -10.66 46.89 -6.36
CA TYR A 287 -11.67 47.35 -5.39
C TYR A 287 -11.04 47.32 -4.00
N VAL A 288 -11.22 48.38 -3.26
CA VAL A 288 -10.77 48.50 -1.86
C VAL A 288 -11.98 48.42 -0.96
N HIS A 289 -12.00 47.46 -0.05
CA HIS A 289 -13.07 47.32 0.92
C HIS A 289 -12.97 48.44 1.95
N ARG A 290 -14.02 49.28 2.05
CA ARG A 290 -14.00 50.56 2.81
C ARG A 290 -13.69 50.38 4.30
N THR A 291 -14.17 49.29 4.90
CA THR A 291 -14.04 49.05 6.35
C THR A 291 -12.75 48.33 6.72
N THR A 292 -12.31 47.38 5.89
CA THR A 292 -11.17 46.50 6.21
C THR A 292 -9.88 46.90 5.49
N GLY A 293 -9.94 47.77 4.48
CA GLY A 293 -8.79 48.11 3.64
C GLY A 293 -8.29 47.00 2.71
N VAL A 294 -8.95 45.84 2.72
CA VAL A 294 -8.59 44.68 1.89
C VAL A 294 -8.85 45.03 0.41
N HIS A 295 -7.90 44.63 -0.43
CA HIS A 295 -7.98 44.82 -1.87
C HIS A 295 -8.55 43.57 -2.55
N SER A 296 -9.36 43.80 -3.60
CA SER A 296 -9.81 42.74 -4.51
C SER A 296 -9.46 43.13 -5.94
N THR A 297 -8.51 42.45 -6.52
CA THR A 297 -8.01 42.72 -7.87
C THR A 297 -8.71 41.80 -8.88
N VAL A 298 -9.23 42.45 -9.95
CA VAL A 298 -9.84 41.80 -11.10
C VAL A 298 -8.79 41.61 -12.19
N PHE A 299 -8.69 40.38 -12.72
CA PHE A 299 -7.75 40.07 -13.77
C PHE A 299 -8.46 39.86 -15.11
N ALA A 300 -7.98 40.50 -16.12
CA ALA A 300 -8.31 40.26 -17.52
C ALA A 300 -7.00 40.03 -18.27
N GLY A 301 -6.98 39.26 -19.33
CA GLY A 301 -5.78 39.02 -20.12
C GLY A 301 -6.11 38.74 -21.58
N THR A 302 -5.14 38.98 -22.47
CA THR A 302 -5.25 38.76 -23.91
C THR A 302 -5.19 37.28 -24.32
N ALA A 303 -4.56 36.42 -23.51
CA ALA A 303 -4.36 35.00 -23.79
C ALA A 303 -5.41 34.06 -23.12
N GLY A 304 -6.49 34.62 -22.62
CA GLY A 304 -7.52 33.93 -21.88
C GLY A 304 -7.77 34.64 -20.56
N LEU A 305 -8.99 35.01 -20.37
CA LEU A 305 -9.41 35.62 -19.12
C LEU A 305 -9.26 34.62 -17.99
N LEU A 306 -8.74 35.01 -16.84
CA LEU A 306 -8.69 34.17 -15.65
C LEU A 306 -10.03 33.43 -15.43
N GLY A 307 -11.14 34.09 -15.64
CA GLY A 307 -12.47 33.52 -15.53
C GLY A 307 -12.78 32.40 -16.53
N SER A 308 -12.25 32.45 -17.77
CA SER A 308 -12.44 31.37 -18.74
C SER A 308 -11.62 30.11 -18.37
N HIS A 309 -10.38 30.27 -17.92
CA HIS A 309 -9.55 29.19 -17.45
C HIS A 309 -10.14 28.49 -16.21
N ILE A 310 -10.62 29.28 -15.23
CA ILE A 310 -11.27 28.76 -14.03
C ILE A 310 -12.53 27.94 -14.38
N ARG A 311 -13.34 28.43 -15.35
CA ARG A 311 -14.53 27.69 -15.81
C ARG A 311 -14.15 26.41 -16.54
N ALA A 312 -13.20 26.50 -17.47
CA ALA A 312 -12.73 25.32 -18.24
C ALA A 312 -12.13 24.23 -17.36
N LEU A 313 -11.51 24.60 -16.24
CA LEU A 313 -11.00 23.68 -15.24
C LEU A 313 -12.06 23.22 -14.22
N GLY A 314 -13.32 23.65 -14.35
CA GLY A 314 -14.42 23.28 -13.45
C GLY A 314 -14.33 23.82 -12.03
N LEU A 315 -13.56 24.91 -11.82
CA LEU A 315 -13.19 25.38 -10.48
C LEU A 315 -14.20 26.38 -9.87
N PHE A 316 -15.15 26.90 -10.65
CA PHE A 316 -16.16 27.81 -10.12
C PHE A 316 -17.02 27.17 -9.04
N LYS A 317 -17.04 27.79 -7.86
CA LYS A 317 -17.72 27.31 -6.65
C LYS A 317 -17.20 25.97 -6.11
N ASP A 318 -16.31 25.29 -6.84
CA ASP A 318 -15.73 24.00 -6.49
C ASP A 318 -14.19 24.04 -6.58
N LYS A 319 -13.56 24.72 -5.61
CA LYS A 319 -12.10 24.85 -5.56
C LYS A 319 -11.46 23.52 -5.22
N HIS A 320 -10.68 22.98 -6.14
CA HIS A 320 -9.84 21.80 -5.98
C HIS A 320 -8.58 21.92 -6.85
N ILE A 321 -7.57 21.09 -6.63
CA ILE A 321 -6.42 21.01 -7.53
C ILE A 321 -6.78 20.05 -8.66
N PRO A 322 -6.86 20.49 -9.94
CA PRO A 322 -7.15 19.60 -11.05
C PRO A 322 -6.09 18.50 -11.19
N GLU A 323 -6.52 17.29 -11.52
CA GLU A 323 -5.68 16.09 -11.53
C GLU A 323 -4.39 16.25 -12.35
N ILE A 324 -4.45 16.93 -13.49
CA ILE A 324 -3.29 17.14 -14.38
C ILE A 324 -2.13 17.86 -13.67
N TYR A 325 -2.39 18.69 -12.66
CA TYR A 325 -1.36 19.40 -11.92
C TYR A 325 -0.52 18.49 -11.03
N PHE A 326 -1.07 17.37 -10.59
CA PHE A 326 -0.32 16.36 -9.85
C PHE A 326 0.65 15.59 -10.76
N PHE A 327 0.34 15.48 -12.05
CA PHE A 327 1.20 14.83 -13.04
C PHE A 327 2.21 15.79 -13.71
N ALA A 328 2.27 17.02 -13.24
CA ALA A 328 3.20 18.02 -13.75
C ALA A 328 4.64 17.83 -13.21
N SER A 329 5.61 18.49 -13.83
CA SER A 329 7.01 18.46 -13.39
C SER A 329 7.17 18.96 -11.95
N VAL A 330 8.29 18.59 -11.31
CA VAL A 330 8.62 19.10 -9.96
C VAL A 330 8.58 20.64 -9.92
N ARG A 331 9.12 21.30 -10.96
CA ARG A 331 9.10 22.75 -11.07
C ARG A 331 7.67 23.30 -11.07
N GLN A 332 6.79 22.74 -11.90
CA GLN A 332 5.40 23.18 -12.00
C GLN A 332 4.62 22.96 -10.69
N ARG A 333 4.84 21.82 -10.02
CA ARG A 333 4.20 21.53 -8.72
C ARG A 333 4.74 22.43 -7.60
N LEU A 334 6.02 22.81 -7.63
CA LEU A 334 6.59 23.78 -6.68
C LEU A 334 6.03 25.19 -6.91
N GLU A 335 5.81 25.61 -8.16
CA GLU A 335 5.13 26.88 -8.47
C GLU A 335 3.68 26.90 -7.96
N LEU A 336 2.94 25.77 -8.11
CA LEU A 336 1.61 25.65 -7.54
C LEU A 336 1.63 25.80 -6.02
N LEU A 337 2.53 25.08 -5.37
CA LEU A 337 2.69 25.14 -3.92
C LEU A 337 3.11 26.54 -3.45
N ALA A 338 3.98 27.21 -4.20
CA ALA A 338 4.36 28.60 -3.90
C ALA A 338 3.16 29.54 -3.92
N GLY A 339 2.29 29.43 -4.93
CA GLY A 339 1.05 30.21 -4.99
C GLY A 339 0.11 29.94 -3.81
N LEU A 340 -0.06 28.69 -3.41
CA LEU A 340 -0.85 28.29 -2.24
C LEU A 340 -0.27 28.85 -0.93
N ILE A 341 1.05 28.91 -0.82
CA ILE A 341 1.71 29.49 0.36
C ILE A 341 1.57 31.00 0.35
N ASP A 342 1.80 31.65 -0.80
CA ASP A 342 1.69 33.11 -0.91
C ASP A 342 0.28 33.62 -0.68
N SER A 343 -0.76 32.83 -0.95
CA SER A 343 -2.15 33.15 -0.57
C SER A 343 -2.42 32.75 0.90
N ASP A 344 -2.86 31.55 1.14
CA ASP A 344 -3.38 31.04 2.42
C ASP A 344 -2.30 30.49 3.38
N GLY A 345 -1.03 30.50 3.00
CA GLY A 345 0.05 29.92 3.79
C GLY A 345 0.57 30.85 4.91
N HIS A 346 1.06 30.22 5.96
CA HIS A 346 1.83 30.85 7.04
C HIS A 346 3.18 30.15 7.20
N VAL A 347 4.25 30.93 7.26
CA VAL A 347 5.61 30.41 7.53
C VAL A 347 6.05 30.89 8.91
N ASP A 348 6.28 29.93 9.81
CA ASP A 348 6.72 30.26 11.17
C ASP A 348 8.25 30.53 11.23
N LYS A 349 8.70 31.09 12.35
CA LYS A 349 10.13 31.41 12.60
C LYS A 349 11.05 30.19 12.54
N LYS A 350 10.51 28.96 12.61
CA LYS A 350 11.25 27.71 12.49
C LYS A 350 11.28 27.16 11.08
N GLY A 351 10.66 27.86 10.12
CA GLY A 351 10.56 27.47 8.71
C GLY A 351 9.46 26.43 8.44
N ARG A 352 8.56 26.18 9.39
CA ARG A 352 7.40 25.32 9.18
C ARG A 352 6.33 26.09 8.41
N VAL A 353 5.74 25.44 7.43
CA VAL A 353 4.65 25.98 6.62
C VAL A 353 3.33 25.36 7.07
N LEU A 354 2.30 26.20 7.16
CA LEU A 354 0.93 25.82 7.45
C LEU A 354 0.03 26.43 6.36
N ILE A 355 -0.86 25.65 5.77
CA ILE A 355 -1.86 26.12 4.80
C ILE A 355 -3.23 25.70 5.32
N SER A 356 -4.16 26.65 5.47
CA SER A 356 -5.47 26.38 6.06
C SER A 356 -6.58 26.55 5.04
N THR A 357 -7.60 25.69 5.10
CA THR A 357 -8.79 25.78 4.25
C THR A 357 -10.01 25.23 4.98
N ALA A 358 -11.20 25.74 4.66
CA ALA A 358 -12.46 25.17 5.12
C ALA A 358 -12.99 24.06 4.18
N ARG A 359 -12.25 23.71 3.12
CA ARG A 359 -12.65 22.72 2.11
C ARG A 359 -11.84 21.43 2.27
N PRO A 360 -12.46 20.31 2.69
CA PRO A 360 -11.74 19.05 2.91
C PRO A 360 -11.03 18.57 1.64
N GLN A 361 -11.68 18.61 0.49
CA GLN A 361 -11.11 18.19 -0.80
C GLN A 361 -9.86 19.01 -1.18
N LEU A 362 -9.84 20.31 -0.86
CA LEU A 362 -8.67 21.14 -1.11
C LEU A 362 -7.51 20.80 -0.15
N ALA A 363 -7.83 20.48 1.11
CA ALA A 363 -6.84 20.02 2.10
C ALA A 363 -6.21 18.69 1.68
N GLU A 364 -6.99 17.73 1.20
CA GLU A 364 -6.50 16.48 0.62
C GLU A 364 -5.57 16.72 -0.57
N GLY A 365 -5.94 17.68 -1.44
CA GLY A 365 -5.09 18.12 -2.54
C GLY A 365 -3.75 18.70 -2.08
N TYR A 366 -3.73 19.48 -1.00
CA TYR A 366 -2.49 20.01 -0.41
C TYR A 366 -1.61 18.89 0.12
N GLU A 367 -2.18 17.96 0.88
CA GLU A 367 -1.44 16.80 1.38
C GLU A 367 -0.79 15.99 0.25
N ARG A 368 -1.58 15.68 -0.77
CA ARG A 368 -1.11 14.92 -1.93
C ARG A 368 0.03 15.65 -2.63
N LEU A 369 -0.14 16.94 -2.95
CA LEU A 369 0.88 17.76 -3.59
C LEU A 369 2.20 17.76 -2.81
N ILE A 370 2.11 17.93 -1.49
CA ILE A 370 3.27 17.96 -0.60
C ILE A 370 3.95 16.59 -0.53
N ARG A 371 3.17 15.49 -0.45
CA ARG A 371 3.70 14.11 -0.47
C ARG A 371 4.41 13.79 -1.78
N GLU A 372 3.82 14.14 -2.92
CA GLU A 372 4.40 13.89 -4.23
C GLU A 372 5.67 14.72 -4.50
N LEU A 373 5.83 15.84 -3.79
CA LEU A 373 7.06 16.61 -3.73
C LEU A 373 8.08 16.04 -2.72
N GLY A 374 7.82 14.84 -2.15
CA GLY A 374 8.72 14.16 -1.25
C GLY A 374 8.79 14.79 0.14
N MET A 375 7.87 15.66 0.51
CA MET A 375 7.77 16.26 1.84
C MET A 375 6.71 15.54 2.67
N ARG A 376 6.75 15.71 3.99
CA ARG A 376 5.85 15.04 4.91
C ARG A 376 4.78 15.99 5.44
N PRO A 377 3.54 15.96 4.92
CA PRO A 377 2.44 16.71 5.49
C PRO A 377 1.90 16.04 6.76
N TYR A 378 1.24 16.85 7.58
CA TYR A 378 0.34 16.42 8.63
C TYR A 378 -0.86 17.38 8.65
N THR A 379 -2.05 16.84 8.90
CA THR A 379 -3.26 17.64 8.94
C THR A 379 -3.87 17.59 10.34
N TYR A 380 -4.33 18.71 10.81
CA TYR A 380 -5.22 18.78 11.96
C TYR A 380 -6.48 19.56 11.61
N ILE A 381 -7.57 19.15 12.23
CA ILE A 381 -8.90 19.73 12.02
C ILE A 381 -9.25 20.51 13.28
N ALA A 382 -9.55 21.78 13.10
CA ALA A 382 -10.05 22.64 14.17
C ALA A 382 -11.56 22.89 13.99
N PRO A 383 -12.37 22.77 15.07
CA PRO A 383 -13.78 23.11 14.99
C PRO A 383 -13.97 24.60 14.68
N PRO A 384 -15.16 25.01 14.23
CA PRO A 384 -15.47 26.41 13.98
C PRO A 384 -15.20 27.28 15.21
N ILE A 385 -14.41 28.33 15.04
CA ILE A 385 -14.12 29.31 16.09
C ILE A 385 -14.52 30.70 15.64
N THR A 386 -14.81 31.57 16.58
CA THR A 386 -14.97 32.99 16.30
C THR A 386 -13.56 33.62 16.17
N SER A 387 -13.31 34.26 15.03
CA SER A 387 -12.02 34.95 14.80
C SER A 387 -11.84 36.15 15.74
N THR A 388 -10.63 36.63 15.86
CA THR A 388 -10.30 37.85 16.63
C THR A 388 -10.99 39.09 16.09
N SER A 389 -11.41 39.07 14.81
CA SER A 389 -12.21 40.11 14.16
C SER A 389 -13.73 39.94 14.33
N GLY A 390 -14.19 38.98 15.16
CA GLY A 390 -15.60 38.77 15.45
C GLY A 390 -16.38 37.96 14.40
N ILE A 391 -15.70 37.41 13.39
CA ILE A 391 -16.32 36.53 12.38
C ILE A 391 -16.54 35.15 12.97
N VAL A 392 -17.79 34.70 13.03
CA VAL A 392 -18.16 33.36 13.52
C VAL A 392 -17.93 32.36 12.41
N GLY A 393 -17.02 31.41 12.65
CA GLY A 393 -16.81 30.26 11.76
C GLY A 393 -18.06 29.37 11.72
N LYS A 394 -18.34 28.78 10.56
CA LYS A 394 -19.48 27.86 10.36
C LYS A 394 -19.05 26.43 9.98
N GLN A 395 -17.79 26.24 9.69
CA GLN A 395 -17.22 24.99 9.18
C GLN A 395 -15.90 24.68 9.86
N ASP A 396 -15.54 23.41 9.88
CA ASP A 396 -14.22 22.98 10.33
C ASP A 396 -13.12 23.58 9.45
N ILE A 397 -11.99 23.87 10.06
CA ILE A 397 -10.79 24.36 9.37
C ILE A 397 -9.75 23.25 9.34
N TYR A 398 -9.38 22.87 8.14
CA TYR A 398 -8.32 21.90 7.85
C TYR A 398 -7.00 22.67 7.70
N THR A 399 -6.03 22.36 8.53
CA THR A 399 -4.70 22.97 8.43
C THR A 399 -3.67 21.89 8.10
N VAL A 400 -3.10 22.01 6.91
CA VAL A 400 -2.03 21.12 6.44
C VAL A 400 -0.69 21.78 6.75
N GLY A 401 0.10 21.11 7.60
CA GLY A 401 1.42 21.56 8.02
C GLY A 401 2.53 20.68 7.47
N PHE A 402 3.67 21.28 7.14
CA PHE A 402 4.85 20.53 6.74
C PHE A 402 6.14 21.32 6.98
N GLN A 403 7.28 20.62 6.91
CA GLN A 403 8.60 21.25 6.91
C GLN A 403 9.24 21.11 5.53
N PRO A 404 9.57 22.23 4.87
CA PRO A 404 10.21 22.20 3.57
C PRO A 404 11.57 21.53 3.59
N THR A 405 11.80 20.63 2.64
CA THR A 405 13.08 19.93 2.44
C THR A 405 13.80 20.44 1.20
N MET A 406 13.12 21.24 0.39
CA MET A 406 13.63 21.88 -0.81
C MET A 406 13.13 23.32 -0.90
N ARG A 407 13.78 24.12 -1.72
CA ARG A 407 13.40 25.53 -1.94
C ARG A 407 12.07 25.60 -2.69
N ILE A 408 11.10 26.31 -2.11
CA ILE A 408 9.81 26.63 -2.73
C ILE A 408 9.87 28.08 -3.18
N PRO A 409 9.52 28.41 -4.43
CA PRO A 409 9.71 29.75 -5.01
C PRO A 409 8.59 30.71 -4.63
N THR A 410 8.33 30.91 -3.32
CA THR A 410 7.41 31.94 -2.81
C THR A 410 7.87 33.33 -3.22
N ARG A 411 6.94 34.21 -3.51
CA ARG A 411 7.22 35.57 -3.99
C ARG A 411 7.06 36.63 -2.92
N LEU A 412 6.22 36.38 -1.90
CA LEU A 412 6.06 37.28 -0.79
C LEU A 412 7.27 37.18 0.17
N PRO A 413 8.02 38.28 0.43
CA PRO A 413 9.18 38.26 1.33
C PRO A 413 8.85 37.75 2.73
N ARG A 414 7.67 38.10 3.26
CA ARG A 414 7.19 37.64 4.58
C ARG A 414 6.91 36.14 4.66
N LYS A 415 6.75 35.48 3.54
CA LYS A 415 6.52 34.03 3.39
C LYS A 415 7.73 33.31 2.82
N ALA A 416 8.90 33.97 2.73
CA ALA A 416 10.12 33.38 2.25
C ALA A 416 10.59 32.23 3.18
N ILE A 417 10.84 31.09 2.58
CA ILE A 417 11.33 29.91 3.28
C ILE A 417 12.86 29.97 3.35
N THR A 418 13.37 30.42 4.49
CA THR A 418 14.81 30.59 4.71
C THR A 418 15.47 29.39 5.34
N ARG A 419 14.70 28.46 5.91
CA ARG A 419 15.19 27.29 6.60
C ARG A 419 14.63 26.00 6.00
N LEU A 420 15.51 25.20 5.41
CA LEU A 420 15.21 23.85 4.97
C LEU A 420 15.59 22.83 6.03
N VAL A 421 14.83 21.77 6.15
CA VAL A 421 15.17 20.65 7.04
C VAL A 421 15.70 19.49 6.24
N THR A 422 16.72 18.82 6.78
CA THR A 422 17.11 17.53 6.26
C THR A 422 15.96 16.55 6.52
N GLN A 423 15.54 15.83 5.51
CA GLN A 423 14.44 14.86 5.64
C GLN A 423 14.68 13.90 6.80
N ARG A 424 13.78 13.93 7.78
CA ARG A 424 13.76 12.93 8.84
C ARG A 424 13.02 11.70 8.34
N ARG A 425 13.51 10.52 8.70
CA ARG A 425 12.94 9.21 8.35
C ARG A 425 11.50 9.09 8.86
N ILE A 426 10.65 8.39 8.11
CA ILE A 426 9.28 8.06 8.53
C ILE A 426 9.35 6.85 9.47
N ALA A 427 8.72 6.95 10.62
CA ALA A 427 8.63 5.84 11.57
C ALA A 427 7.41 4.97 11.29
#